data_6877c5f0d8e11ea7ddf0d988a562b81d
#
_entry.id   6877c5f0d8e11ea7ddf0d988a562b81d
#
_cell.length_a   1.000
_cell.length_b   1.000
_cell.length_c   1.000
_cell.angle_alpha   90.00
_cell.angle_beta   90.00
_cell.angle_gamma   90.00
#
_symmetry.space_group_name_H-M   'P 1'
#
loop_
_entity.id
_entity.type
_entity.pdbx_description
1 polymer ?
#
loop_
_entity_poly.entity_id
_entity_poly.type
_entity_poly.pdbx_seq_one_letter_code
_entity_poly.pdbx_strand_id
1 'polypeptide(L)'
;MKKTLTSEQCDVIGQIIDRPYLALWADMGAGKTAITLHAVAELLRLGFIRRAIVVAPRAVADSTWRQEAALWPGTSHLRVVTLRGDKSVRREQARTPADVYCIGRDALAVPGLHRGCVASPDLIALAGDAGRAMLIVDEASSIKNSQSARFRALAWFRWGRVLELTGTPAPQGIGDIWSQMYLLDRGAALGKTITAFRQRYMRRKECGFGFEEVPGAAPAVLDAVRHLVLRLEAPPPCDVTYRDVYAQMGDAELEAYRRFKKSMVAEIQGREITAVSAGALVAKLAAWASGGQYCTDADIRETVRPHCRKRDELTRILASERGPHLVFYWFNFSIDDVKSAARAARKSFACFDARHPEIVDAWNAGEIDVMAAHPQSAGMGLNLQRGGHRIIWMTCPWSSELWLQAVARLARRGQAHTVEVTRIIAPGTIDERISHVLGGKIDAQKLILDELKGG
;
A
#
# COMPACT_ATOMS: atom_id res chain seq x y z
N MET A 1 22.75 -4.79 -19.98
CA MET A 1 22.54 -3.44 -20.52
C MET A 1 22.69 -2.42 -19.40
N LYS A 2 23.45 -1.34 -19.59
CA LYS A 2 23.51 -0.22 -18.62
C LYS A 2 22.14 0.45 -18.57
N LYS A 3 21.58 0.61 -17.38
CA LYS A 3 20.35 1.39 -17.21
C LYS A 3 20.62 2.87 -17.51
N THR A 4 19.77 3.49 -18.28
CA THR A 4 19.83 4.93 -18.61
C THR A 4 18.52 5.60 -18.24
N LEU A 5 18.58 6.83 -17.76
CA LEU A 5 17.41 7.65 -17.49
C LEU A 5 16.79 8.11 -18.80
N THR A 6 15.47 8.29 -18.82
CA THR A 6 14.76 8.96 -19.93
C THR A 6 14.92 10.48 -19.80
N SER A 7 14.70 11.22 -20.90
CA SER A 7 14.71 12.69 -20.89
C SER A 7 13.75 13.23 -19.82
N GLU A 8 12.54 12.73 -19.79
CA GLU A 8 11.51 13.11 -18.81
C GLU A 8 11.95 12.86 -17.36
N GLN A 9 12.64 11.74 -17.10
CA GLN A 9 13.20 11.47 -15.77
C GLN A 9 14.31 12.48 -15.41
N CYS A 10 15.12 12.89 -16.38
CA CYS A 10 16.15 13.92 -16.17
C CYS A 10 15.52 15.29 -15.86
N ASP A 11 14.43 15.65 -16.54
CA ASP A 11 13.69 16.89 -16.28
C ASP A 11 13.10 16.90 -14.86
N VAL A 12 12.53 15.77 -14.43
CA VAL A 12 12.02 15.61 -13.06
C VAL A 12 13.14 15.73 -12.02
N ILE A 13 14.33 15.17 -12.28
CA ILE A 13 15.50 15.33 -11.41
C ILE A 13 15.87 16.80 -11.27
N GLY A 14 15.93 17.55 -12.38
CA GLY A 14 16.17 19.00 -12.36
C GLY A 14 15.16 19.73 -11.47
N GLN A 15 13.89 19.44 -11.61
CA GLN A 15 12.83 20.04 -10.79
C GLN A 15 12.94 19.69 -9.30
N ILE A 16 13.37 18.49 -8.94
CA ILE A 16 13.61 18.11 -7.54
C ILE A 16 14.81 18.90 -6.97
N ILE A 17 15.84 19.17 -7.78
CA ILE A 17 17.00 19.96 -7.37
C ILE A 17 16.59 21.40 -7.12
N ASP A 18 15.82 22.01 -8.02
CA ASP A 18 15.42 23.41 -7.97
C ASP A 18 14.39 23.69 -6.85
N ARG A 19 13.51 22.74 -6.58
CA ARG A 19 12.37 22.90 -5.66
C ARG A 19 12.61 22.16 -4.35
N PRO A 20 12.83 22.88 -3.22
CA PRO A 20 13.13 22.26 -1.94
C PRO A 20 11.96 21.45 -1.34
N TYR A 21 10.73 21.78 -1.73
CA TYR A 21 9.51 21.15 -1.21
C TYR A 21 8.66 20.71 -2.41
N LEU A 22 8.51 19.40 -2.58
CA LEU A 22 7.86 18.83 -3.75
C LEU A 22 7.16 17.52 -3.43
N ALA A 23 5.95 17.34 -3.95
CA ALA A 23 5.28 16.06 -4.07
C ALA A 23 5.42 15.54 -5.52
N LEU A 24 6.06 14.41 -5.69
CA LEU A 24 6.11 13.70 -6.97
C LEU A 24 4.97 12.67 -7.01
N TRP A 25 3.89 13.02 -7.69
CA TRP A 25 2.80 12.11 -8.00
C TRP A 25 3.13 11.37 -9.29
N ALA A 26 3.64 10.17 -9.14
CA ALA A 26 4.14 9.41 -10.27
C ALA A 26 3.59 7.99 -10.27
N ASP A 27 3.20 7.52 -11.45
CA ASP A 27 2.65 6.20 -11.63
C ASP A 27 3.60 5.09 -11.16
N MET A 28 3.04 3.92 -10.91
CA MET A 28 3.84 2.75 -10.55
C MET A 28 4.75 2.37 -11.73
N GLY A 29 6.02 2.16 -11.44
CA GLY A 29 7.00 1.84 -12.50
C GLY A 29 7.63 3.05 -13.19
N ALA A 30 7.22 4.28 -12.90
CA ALA A 30 7.81 5.52 -13.44
C ALA A 30 9.28 5.76 -13.05
N GLY A 31 9.83 4.93 -12.12
CA GLY A 31 11.23 5.03 -11.71
C GLY A 31 11.48 6.00 -10.56
N LYS A 32 10.48 6.26 -9.71
CA LYS A 32 10.55 7.18 -8.56
C LYS A 32 11.85 7.04 -7.75
N THR A 33 12.24 5.82 -7.40
CA THR A 33 13.44 5.54 -6.59
C THR A 33 14.72 5.97 -7.31
N ALA A 34 14.86 5.62 -8.59
CA ALA A 34 16.03 5.99 -9.40
C ALA A 34 16.13 7.51 -9.56
N ILE A 35 15.02 8.17 -9.94
CA ILE A 35 14.93 9.64 -10.06
C ILE A 35 15.38 10.30 -8.75
N THR A 36 14.84 9.85 -7.63
CA THR A 36 15.14 10.42 -6.32
C THR A 36 16.62 10.23 -5.94
N LEU A 37 17.19 9.04 -6.15
CA LEU A 37 18.59 8.77 -5.86
C LEU A 37 19.54 9.65 -6.69
N HIS A 38 19.24 9.88 -7.98
CA HIS A 38 20.03 10.78 -8.81
C HIS A 38 19.93 12.23 -8.33
N ALA A 39 18.73 12.68 -7.95
CA ALA A 39 18.55 14.01 -7.37
C ALA A 39 19.33 14.16 -6.04
N VAL A 40 19.29 13.14 -5.18
CA VAL A 40 20.05 13.12 -3.91
C VAL A 40 21.55 13.18 -4.17
N ALA A 41 22.07 12.39 -5.11
CA ALA A 41 23.49 12.40 -5.45
C ALA A 41 23.96 13.81 -5.89
N GLU A 42 23.17 14.48 -6.70
CA GLU A 42 23.47 15.83 -7.17
C GLU A 42 23.35 16.89 -6.07
N LEU A 43 22.32 16.80 -5.22
CA LEU A 43 22.14 17.72 -4.08
C LEU A 43 23.26 17.58 -3.03
N LEU A 44 23.78 16.37 -2.82
CA LEU A 44 24.96 16.13 -1.99
C LEU A 44 26.22 16.72 -2.63
N ARG A 45 26.44 16.50 -3.93
CA ARG A 45 27.57 17.04 -4.69
C ARG A 45 27.60 18.57 -4.66
N LEU A 46 26.44 19.21 -4.80
CA LEU A 46 26.29 20.66 -4.73
C LEU A 46 26.32 21.24 -3.30
N GLY A 47 26.33 20.38 -2.27
CA GLY A 47 26.38 20.80 -0.86
C GLY A 47 25.05 21.37 -0.32
N PHE A 48 23.93 21.23 -1.06
CA PHE A 48 22.62 21.67 -0.61
C PHE A 48 22.09 20.85 0.57
N ILE A 49 22.47 19.58 0.64
CA ILE A 49 22.14 18.69 1.74
C ILE A 49 23.39 17.98 2.25
N ARG A 50 23.36 17.53 3.51
CA ARG A 50 24.40 16.66 4.10
C ARG A 50 24.03 15.19 4.06
N ARG A 51 22.73 14.90 4.03
CA ARG A 51 22.19 13.53 4.01
C ARG A 51 20.76 13.52 3.52
N ALA A 52 20.30 12.39 3.04
CA ALA A 52 18.90 12.09 2.78
C ALA A 52 18.37 11.06 3.79
N ILE A 53 17.11 11.22 4.22
CA ILE A 53 16.41 10.30 5.12
C ILE A 53 15.17 9.80 4.39
N VAL A 54 15.17 8.54 4.06
CA VAL A 54 14.07 7.86 3.37
C VAL A 54 13.18 7.16 4.37
N VAL A 55 11.94 7.58 4.42
CA VAL A 55 10.88 6.92 5.17
C VAL A 55 10.06 6.07 4.22
N ALA A 56 10.07 4.76 4.40
CA ALA A 56 9.41 3.82 3.51
C ALA A 56 8.71 2.68 4.28
N PRO A 57 7.85 1.88 3.63
CA PRO A 57 7.45 0.59 4.16
C PRO A 57 8.68 -0.26 4.50
N ARG A 58 8.62 -1.02 5.61
CA ARG A 58 9.80 -1.71 6.17
C ARG A 58 10.60 -2.49 5.13
N ALA A 59 9.95 -3.34 4.33
CA ALA A 59 10.68 -4.15 3.35
C ALA A 59 11.27 -3.33 2.19
N VAL A 60 10.64 -2.22 1.81
CA VAL A 60 11.18 -1.28 0.81
C VAL A 60 12.42 -0.56 1.40
N ALA A 61 12.32 -0.11 2.65
CA ALA A 61 13.44 0.48 3.37
C ALA A 61 14.62 -0.51 3.51
N ASP A 62 14.31 -1.80 3.78
CA ASP A 62 15.31 -2.83 4.04
C ASP A 62 16.14 -3.24 2.80
N SER A 63 15.57 -3.14 1.61
CA SER A 63 16.21 -3.69 0.40
C SER A 63 16.21 -2.78 -0.82
N THR A 64 15.04 -2.23 -1.19
CA THR A 64 14.82 -1.60 -2.51
C THR A 64 15.74 -0.41 -2.76
N TRP A 65 15.84 0.51 -1.82
CA TRP A 65 16.64 1.73 -1.99
C TRP A 65 18.13 1.43 -2.13
N ARG A 66 18.64 0.50 -1.34
CA ARG A 66 20.05 0.07 -1.40
C ARG A 66 20.37 -0.67 -2.69
N GLN A 67 19.50 -1.59 -3.11
CA GLN A 67 19.67 -2.31 -4.36
C GLN A 67 19.60 -1.38 -5.56
N GLU A 68 18.61 -0.46 -5.58
CA GLU A 68 18.47 0.47 -6.69
C GLU A 68 19.66 1.44 -6.78
N ALA A 69 20.20 1.93 -5.66
CA ALA A 69 21.39 2.77 -5.65
C ALA A 69 22.59 2.07 -6.32
N ALA A 70 22.78 0.78 -6.06
CA ALA A 70 23.89 -0.01 -6.63
C ALA A 70 23.72 -0.29 -8.13
N LEU A 71 22.50 -0.25 -8.68
CA LEU A 71 22.20 -0.58 -10.08
C LEU A 71 22.54 0.51 -11.09
N TRP A 72 22.71 1.75 -10.62
CA TRP A 72 22.92 2.91 -11.50
C TRP A 72 24.31 3.50 -11.34
N PRO A 73 25.09 3.69 -12.42
CA PRO A 73 26.42 4.25 -12.33
C PRO A 73 26.48 5.62 -11.62
N GLY A 74 25.44 6.44 -11.81
CA GLY A 74 25.36 7.77 -11.21
C GLY A 74 25.05 7.78 -9.71
N THR A 75 24.66 6.66 -9.12
CA THR A 75 24.25 6.56 -7.70
C THR A 75 24.98 5.46 -6.93
N SER A 76 25.76 4.62 -7.60
CA SER A 76 26.45 3.47 -6.99
C SER A 76 27.51 3.87 -5.95
N HIS A 77 27.96 5.10 -5.95
CA HIS A 77 28.88 5.66 -4.97
C HIS A 77 28.20 6.07 -3.65
N LEU A 78 26.86 6.17 -3.63
CA LEU A 78 26.12 6.56 -2.43
C LEU A 78 26.18 5.47 -1.35
N ARG A 79 26.55 5.88 -0.15
CA ARG A 79 26.52 5.02 1.03
C ARG A 79 25.10 4.99 1.61
N VAL A 80 24.40 3.87 1.42
CA VAL A 80 23.04 3.66 1.90
C VAL A 80 23.05 2.80 3.16
N VAL A 81 22.59 3.33 4.27
CA VAL A 81 22.43 2.63 5.55
C VAL A 81 20.94 2.43 5.84
N THR A 82 20.57 1.20 6.16
CA THR A 82 19.18 0.86 6.54
C THR A 82 19.11 0.60 8.03
N LEU A 83 18.19 1.27 8.72
CA LEU A 83 17.92 1.07 10.14
C LEU A 83 17.00 -0.14 10.34
N ARG A 84 17.58 -1.27 10.77
CA ARG A 84 16.87 -2.54 10.97
C ARG A 84 17.34 -3.26 12.23
N GLY A 85 16.55 -4.23 12.69
CA GLY A 85 16.87 -4.98 13.90
C GLY A 85 16.41 -4.30 15.18
N ASP A 86 17.05 -4.61 16.28
CA ASP A 86 16.72 -4.11 17.61
C ASP A 86 17.09 -2.63 17.79
N LYS A 87 16.58 -2.01 18.85
CA LYS A 87 16.82 -0.59 19.14
C LYS A 87 18.30 -0.25 19.28
N SER A 88 19.11 -1.15 19.85
CA SER A 88 20.57 -0.96 20.01
C SER A 88 21.28 -0.93 18.65
N VAL A 89 20.96 -1.90 17.80
CA VAL A 89 21.51 -2.03 16.44
C VAL A 89 21.13 -0.82 15.58
N ARG A 90 19.86 -0.41 15.61
CA ARG A 90 19.42 0.79 14.85
C ARG A 90 20.11 2.07 15.32
N ARG A 91 20.36 2.21 16.63
CA ARG A 91 21.10 3.37 17.17
C ARG A 91 22.53 3.41 16.67
N GLU A 92 23.19 2.28 16.55
CA GLU A 92 24.53 2.19 15.96
C GLU A 92 24.51 2.53 14.47
N GLN A 93 23.57 1.96 13.71
CA GLN A 93 23.36 2.25 12.29
C GLN A 93 23.07 3.75 12.04
N ALA A 94 22.29 4.42 12.91
CA ALA A 94 22.02 5.83 12.80
C ALA A 94 23.27 6.73 13.03
N ARG A 95 24.30 6.20 13.71
CA ARG A 95 25.60 6.87 13.93
C ARG A 95 26.61 6.59 12.84
N THR A 96 26.40 5.51 12.05
CA THR A 96 27.28 5.16 10.94
C THR A 96 27.20 6.23 9.85
N PRO A 97 28.31 6.88 9.44
CA PRO A 97 28.26 7.90 8.38
C PRO A 97 27.71 7.34 7.07
N ALA A 98 26.66 7.98 6.53
CA ALA A 98 26.06 7.60 5.26
C ALA A 98 25.46 8.83 4.53
N ASP A 99 25.26 8.66 3.24
CA ASP A 99 24.66 9.67 2.36
C ASP A 99 23.14 9.56 2.38
N VAL A 100 22.63 8.31 2.48
CA VAL A 100 21.20 7.99 2.53
C VAL A 100 20.93 7.03 3.69
N TYR A 101 19.98 7.41 4.54
CA TYR A 101 19.47 6.54 5.61
C TYR A 101 18.06 6.11 5.29
N CYS A 102 17.78 4.80 5.36
CA CYS A 102 16.45 4.26 5.18
C CYS A 102 15.89 3.82 6.52
N ILE A 103 14.70 4.30 6.87
CA ILE A 103 13.98 3.97 8.10
C ILE A 103 12.57 3.48 7.78
N GLY A 104 12.17 2.37 8.42
CA GLY A 104 10.79 1.89 8.32
C GLY A 104 9.81 2.85 8.99
N ARG A 105 8.69 3.13 8.32
CA ARG A 105 7.65 4.05 8.81
C ARG A 105 7.11 3.72 10.21
N ASP A 106 7.20 2.45 10.63
CA ASP A 106 6.75 2.00 11.96
C ASP A 106 7.76 2.35 13.07
N ALA A 107 8.99 2.70 12.69
CA ALA A 107 10.04 3.12 13.62
C ALA A 107 10.12 4.64 13.83
N LEU A 108 9.24 5.43 13.20
CA LEU A 108 9.28 6.90 13.26
C LEU A 108 8.88 7.47 14.63
N ALA A 109 8.00 6.80 15.35
CA ALA A 109 7.37 7.32 16.54
C ALA A 109 7.40 6.30 17.69
N VAL A 110 7.55 6.81 18.91
CA VAL A 110 7.37 6.03 20.15
C VAL A 110 6.18 6.62 20.89
N PRO A 111 5.31 5.81 21.49
CA PRO A 111 4.28 6.33 22.39
C PRO A 111 4.94 7.16 23.49
N GLY A 112 4.63 8.45 23.57
CA GLY A 112 5.15 9.34 24.61
C GLY A 112 4.45 9.13 25.95
N LEU A 113 5.17 9.41 27.06
CA LEU A 113 4.63 9.36 28.43
C LEU A 113 3.54 10.40 28.70
N HIS A 114 3.40 11.44 27.87
CA HIS A 114 2.40 12.49 27.99
C HIS A 114 1.80 12.83 26.62
N ARG A 115 0.51 12.54 26.43
CA ARG A 115 -0.44 13.00 25.37
C ARG A 115 0.12 13.37 23.98
N GLY A 116 1.37 13.04 23.63
CA GLY A 116 2.02 13.38 22.37
C GLY A 116 2.86 12.22 21.87
N CYS A 117 2.73 11.92 20.60
CA CYS A 117 3.69 11.06 19.96
C CYS A 117 4.97 11.85 19.74
N VAL A 118 6.03 11.43 20.40
CA VAL A 118 7.37 12.01 20.21
C VAL A 118 8.06 11.25 19.09
N ALA A 119 8.82 11.96 18.26
CA ALA A 119 9.69 11.31 17.28
C ALA A 119 10.61 10.29 17.96
N SER A 120 10.85 9.17 17.30
CA SER A 120 11.71 8.14 17.85
C SER A 120 13.15 8.64 18.02
N PRO A 121 13.92 8.09 18.99
CA PRO A 121 15.34 8.42 19.14
C PRO A 121 16.13 8.21 17.84
N ASP A 122 15.76 7.20 17.05
CA ASP A 122 16.38 6.93 15.75
C ASP A 122 16.13 8.09 14.77
N LEU A 123 14.87 8.56 14.68
CA LEU A 123 14.53 9.70 13.82
C LEU A 123 15.19 11.00 14.29
N ILE A 124 15.23 11.23 15.61
CA ILE A 124 15.91 12.40 16.20
C ILE A 124 17.41 12.39 15.83
N ALA A 125 18.08 11.25 15.97
CA ALA A 125 19.49 11.09 15.62
C ALA A 125 19.75 11.34 14.13
N LEU A 126 18.88 10.83 13.25
CA LEU A 126 18.99 11.04 11.80
C LEU A 126 18.68 12.49 11.42
N ALA A 127 17.64 13.08 11.99
CA ALA A 127 17.25 14.45 11.70
C ALA A 127 18.38 15.42 12.05
N GLY A 128 19.00 15.30 13.25
CA GLY A 128 20.14 16.11 13.66
C GLY A 128 19.96 17.59 13.29
N ASP A 129 20.75 18.06 12.32
CA ASP A 129 20.53 19.33 11.62
C ASP A 129 19.53 19.10 10.47
N ALA A 130 18.22 19.06 10.79
CA ALA A 130 17.15 18.83 9.83
C ALA A 130 17.13 19.89 8.71
N GLY A 131 17.61 21.10 8.97
CA GLY A 131 17.72 22.18 7.98
C GLY A 131 18.71 21.86 6.84
N ARG A 132 19.63 20.94 7.06
CA ARG A 132 20.58 20.43 6.04
C ARG A 132 20.33 18.98 5.64
N ALA A 133 19.19 18.42 6.02
CA ALA A 133 18.74 17.09 5.63
C ALA A 133 17.59 17.19 4.63
N MET A 134 17.53 16.22 3.72
CA MET A 134 16.37 16.00 2.85
C MET A 134 15.54 14.85 3.40
N LEU A 135 14.27 15.12 3.71
CA LEU A 135 13.30 14.09 4.01
C LEU A 135 12.67 13.56 2.72
N ILE A 136 12.65 12.27 2.54
CA ILE A 136 11.98 11.57 1.44
C ILE A 136 10.92 10.65 2.05
N VAL A 137 9.65 10.86 1.71
CA VAL A 137 8.54 10.02 2.16
C VAL A 137 8.08 9.15 1.00
N ASP A 138 8.48 7.88 1.05
CA ASP A 138 8.05 6.89 0.05
C ASP A 138 6.68 6.33 0.43
N GLU A 139 5.73 6.36 -0.49
CA GLU A 139 4.30 6.16 -0.28
C GLU A 139 3.72 7.18 0.73
N ALA A 140 3.68 8.45 0.31
CA ALA A 140 3.19 9.56 1.14
C ALA A 140 1.73 9.41 1.58
N SER A 141 0.92 8.59 0.90
CA SER A 141 -0.40 8.16 1.36
C SER A 141 -0.39 7.57 2.78
N SER A 142 0.76 7.06 3.24
CA SER A 142 0.95 6.51 4.59
C SER A 142 0.89 7.55 5.71
N ILE A 143 1.04 8.83 5.40
CA ILE A 143 0.97 9.97 6.35
C ILE A 143 -0.28 10.84 6.18
N LYS A 144 -1.26 10.38 5.39
CA LYS A 144 -2.52 11.09 5.12
C LYS A 144 -3.35 11.45 6.35
N ASN A 145 -3.19 10.72 7.45
CA ASN A 145 -3.90 11.00 8.69
C ASN A 145 -3.08 11.93 9.59
N SER A 146 -3.54 13.17 9.74
CA SER A 146 -2.91 14.20 10.58
C SER A 146 -2.83 13.85 12.07
N GLN A 147 -3.67 12.93 12.56
CA GLN A 147 -3.64 12.44 13.94
C GLN A 147 -2.68 11.27 14.13
N SER A 148 -2.13 10.73 13.05
CA SER A 148 -1.21 9.60 13.14
C SER A 148 0.11 10.01 13.83
N ALA A 149 0.64 9.08 14.60
CA ALA A 149 1.94 9.25 15.25
C ALA A 149 3.05 9.51 14.22
N ARG A 150 2.97 8.86 13.06
CA ARG A 150 3.92 9.00 11.95
C ARG A 150 3.96 10.43 11.43
N PHE A 151 2.81 10.98 11.07
CA PHE A 151 2.72 12.37 10.59
C PHE A 151 3.27 13.34 11.63
N ARG A 152 2.83 13.23 12.90
CA ARG A 152 3.27 14.14 13.97
C ARG A 152 4.78 14.06 14.21
N ALA A 153 5.38 12.88 14.13
CA ALA A 153 6.81 12.70 14.27
C ALA A 153 7.60 13.42 13.16
N LEU A 154 7.15 13.32 11.89
CA LEU A 154 7.80 14.00 10.78
C LEU A 154 7.56 15.51 10.79
N ALA A 155 6.34 15.94 11.13
CA ALA A 155 5.98 17.35 11.22
C ALA A 155 6.65 18.10 12.38
N TRP A 156 7.25 17.39 13.35
CA TRP A 156 8.01 17.99 14.45
C TRP A 156 9.25 18.77 13.98
N PHE A 157 9.93 18.28 12.94
CA PHE A 157 11.15 18.86 12.42
C PHE A 157 10.88 19.91 11.34
N ARG A 158 11.79 20.88 11.21
CA ARG A 158 11.87 21.79 10.07
C ARG A 158 12.92 21.28 9.11
N TRP A 159 12.47 20.51 8.14
CA TRP A 159 13.33 19.93 7.13
C TRP A 159 13.79 20.99 6.13
N GLY A 160 15.05 20.94 5.72
CA GLY A 160 15.57 21.84 4.68
C GLY A 160 14.99 21.55 3.31
N ARG A 161 14.72 20.24 3.06
CA ARG A 161 14.06 19.78 1.83
C ARG A 161 13.13 18.62 2.15
N VAL A 162 12.00 18.56 1.45
CA VAL A 162 11.04 17.44 1.57
C VAL A 162 10.62 17.00 0.17
N LEU A 163 10.73 15.71 -0.09
CA LEU A 163 10.20 15.07 -1.29
C LEU A 163 9.20 13.97 -0.89
N GLU A 164 7.99 14.11 -1.32
CA GLU A 164 6.95 13.09 -1.15
C GLU A 164 6.77 12.32 -2.45
N LEU A 165 6.74 10.99 -2.35
CA LEU A 165 6.56 10.09 -3.48
C LEU A 165 5.25 9.31 -3.29
N THR A 166 4.37 9.34 -4.27
CA THR A 166 3.15 8.51 -4.26
C THR A 166 2.61 8.31 -5.67
N GLY A 167 2.00 7.15 -5.92
CA GLY A 167 1.17 6.90 -7.10
C GLY A 167 -0.32 7.15 -6.84
N THR A 168 -0.70 7.27 -5.56
CA THR A 168 -2.11 7.41 -5.13
C THR A 168 -2.21 8.48 -4.03
N PRO A 169 -2.18 9.78 -4.39
CA PRO A 169 -2.11 10.87 -3.40
C PRO A 169 -3.38 10.98 -2.53
N ALA A 170 -4.54 10.64 -3.07
CA ALA A 170 -5.84 10.81 -2.42
C ALA A 170 -6.70 9.53 -2.51
N PRO A 171 -6.27 8.41 -1.94
CA PRO A 171 -6.97 7.13 -2.10
C PRO A 171 -8.37 7.09 -1.48
N GLN A 172 -8.69 8.02 -0.58
CA GLN A 172 -10.00 8.15 0.07
C GLN A 172 -10.66 9.53 -0.17
N GLY A 173 -10.12 10.33 -1.10
CA GLY A 173 -10.59 11.68 -1.42
C GLY A 173 -9.64 12.79 -0.98
N ILE A 174 -10.00 14.04 -1.26
CA ILE A 174 -9.13 15.21 -1.06
C ILE A 174 -8.69 15.41 0.39
N GLY A 175 -9.42 14.86 1.37
CA GLY A 175 -9.04 14.91 2.79
C GLY A 175 -7.67 14.29 3.08
N ASP A 176 -7.24 13.34 2.26
CA ASP A 176 -5.95 12.67 2.37
C ASP A 176 -4.76 13.58 1.99
N ILE A 177 -5.02 14.65 1.23
CA ILE A 177 -3.99 15.55 0.69
C ILE A 177 -3.45 16.52 1.76
N TRP A 178 -4.29 16.95 2.71
CA TRP A 178 -3.92 18.00 3.65
C TRP A 178 -2.63 17.70 4.42
N SER A 179 -2.49 16.51 4.98
CA SER A 179 -1.31 16.13 5.77
C SER A 179 -0.03 16.09 4.96
N GLN A 180 -0.13 15.63 3.73
CA GLN A 180 0.97 15.58 2.78
C GLN A 180 1.43 17.01 2.47
N MET A 181 0.54 17.86 2.01
CA MET A 181 0.89 19.27 1.69
C MET A 181 1.37 20.04 2.91
N TYR A 182 0.81 19.78 4.10
CA TYR A 182 1.27 20.42 5.33
C TYR A 182 2.75 20.12 5.64
N LEU A 183 3.23 18.94 5.32
CA LEU A 183 4.63 18.59 5.52
C LEU A 183 5.56 19.39 4.57
N LEU A 184 5.06 19.75 3.39
CA LEU A 184 5.79 20.54 2.39
C LEU A 184 5.78 22.05 2.73
N ASP A 185 4.61 22.64 3.00
CA ASP A 185 4.44 24.10 3.05
C ASP A 185 3.94 24.64 4.41
N ARG A 186 3.78 23.76 5.42
CA ARG A 186 3.27 24.12 6.74
C ARG A 186 1.88 24.75 6.73
N GLY A 187 1.07 24.37 5.74
CA GLY A 187 -0.31 24.80 5.62
C GLY A 187 -0.50 26.14 4.95
N ALA A 188 0.49 26.59 4.17
CA ALA A 188 0.36 27.82 3.39
C ALA A 188 -0.73 27.71 2.32
N ALA A 189 -0.78 26.60 1.58
CA ALA A 189 -1.76 26.38 0.52
C ALA A 189 -3.16 25.98 1.06
N LEU A 190 -3.22 25.03 2.01
CA LEU A 190 -4.48 24.39 2.42
C LEU A 190 -4.96 24.77 3.83
N GLY A 191 -4.28 25.71 4.50
CA GLY A 191 -4.62 26.12 5.85
C GLY A 191 -3.79 25.41 6.93
N LYS A 192 -3.50 26.14 8.02
CA LYS A 192 -2.61 25.72 9.09
C LYS A 192 -3.14 24.56 9.95
N THR A 193 -4.43 24.26 9.88
CA THR A 193 -5.06 23.19 10.66
C THR A 193 -5.98 22.36 9.79
N ILE A 194 -6.10 21.08 10.09
CA ILE A 194 -7.07 20.19 9.42
C ILE A 194 -8.51 20.66 9.64
N THR A 195 -8.80 21.34 10.73
CA THR A 195 -10.13 21.91 10.99
C THR A 195 -10.44 23.03 10.00
N ALA A 196 -9.52 23.96 9.76
CA ALA A 196 -9.71 25.03 8.77
C ALA A 196 -9.86 24.46 7.34
N PHE A 197 -9.07 23.44 6.99
CA PHE A 197 -9.23 22.72 5.72
C PHE A 197 -10.63 22.11 5.59
N ARG A 198 -11.09 21.39 6.62
CA ARG A 198 -12.43 20.75 6.60
C ARG A 198 -13.55 21.77 6.50
N GLN A 199 -13.48 22.89 7.20
CA GLN A 199 -14.48 23.95 7.12
C GLN A 199 -14.59 24.54 5.72
N ARG A 200 -13.49 24.61 4.97
CA ARG A 200 -13.45 25.19 3.64
C ARG A 200 -13.85 24.24 2.53
N TYR A 201 -13.44 22.97 2.61
CA TYR A 201 -13.50 22.02 1.49
C TYR A 201 -14.39 20.81 1.75
N MET A 202 -14.87 20.63 2.98
CA MET A 202 -15.59 19.42 3.37
C MET A 202 -16.83 19.78 4.23
N ARG A 203 -17.82 18.92 4.18
CA ARG A 203 -18.97 18.98 5.10
C ARG A 203 -19.12 17.66 5.85
N ARG A 204 -19.76 17.68 7.02
CA ARG A 204 -20.09 16.44 7.73
C ARG A 204 -21.11 15.65 6.90
N LYS A 205 -20.90 14.33 6.83
CA LYS A 205 -21.89 13.44 6.21
C LYS A 205 -23.17 13.43 7.04
N GLU A 206 -24.33 13.28 6.38
CA GLU A 206 -25.65 13.23 7.04
C GLU A 206 -25.76 12.12 8.09
N CYS A 207 -25.01 11.01 7.92
CA CYS A 207 -24.94 9.92 8.89
C CYS A 207 -24.17 10.29 10.18
N GLY A 208 -23.66 11.52 10.31
CA GLY A 208 -22.91 12.00 11.47
C GLY A 208 -21.45 11.53 11.55
N PHE A 209 -21.05 10.54 10.75
CA PHE A 209 -19.69 9.97 10.78
C PHE A 209 -18.90 10.35 9.52
N GLY A 210 -17.76 11.03 9.72
CA GLY A 210 -16.84 11.40 8.65
C GLY A 210 -17.21 12.69 7.93
N PHE A 211 -16.47 12.96 6.86
CA PHE A 211 -16.60 14.15 6.04
C PHE A 211 -16.72 13.74 4.58
N GLU A 212 -17.42 14.55 3.80
CA GLU A 212 -17.49 14.45 2.35
C GLU A 212 -17.10 15.78 1.73
N GLU A 213 -16.68 15.74 0.48
CA GLU A 213 -16.27 16.92 -0.27
C GLU A 213 -17.45 17.82 -0.59
N VAL A 214 -17.27 19.14 -0.46
CA VAL A 214 -18.27 20.07 -1.00
C VAL A 214 -18.12 20.17 -2.53
N PRO A 215 -19.18 20.48 -3.27
CA PRO A 215 -19.10 20.65 -4.72
C PRO A 215 -18.01 21.64 -5.12
N GLY A 216 -17.14 21.24 -6.06
CA GLY A 216 -16.01 22.05 -6.52
C GLY A 216 -14.75 22.02 -5.63
N ALA A 217 -14.76 21.30 -4.51
CA ALA A 217 -13.62 21.24 -3.60
C ALA A 217 -12.39 20.57 -4.23
N ALA A 218 -12.57 19.48 -4.96
CA ALA A 218 -11.44 18.75 -5.54
C ALA A 218 -10.63 19.60 -6.52
N PRO A 219 -11.21 20.26 -7.54
CA PRO A 219 -10.44 21.15 -8.42
C PRO A 219 -9.83 22.34 -7.67
N ALA A 220 -10.51 22.92 -6.68
CA ALA A 220 -9.98 24.04 -5.90
C ALA A 220 -8.75 23.63 -5.04
N VAL A 221 -8.78 22.46 -4.43
CA VAL A 221 -7.64 21.91 -3.68
C VAL A 221 -6.47 21.61 -4.62
N LEU A 222 -6.72 20.99 -5.77
CA LEU A 222 -5.69 20.65 -6.74
C LEU A 222 -5.03 21.93 -7.33
N ASP A 223 -5.79 22.97 -7.58
CA ASP A 223 -5.23 24.25 -8.04
C ASP A 223 -4.38 24.92 -6.96
N ALA A 224 -4.86 24.92 -5.70
CA ALA A 224 -4.13 25.50 -4.57
C ALA A 224 -2.76 24.84 -4.36
N VAL A 225 -2.63 23.53 -4.60
CA VAL A 225 -1.37 22.78 -4.39
C VAL A 225 -0.55 22.56 -5.64
N ARG A 226 -0.97 23.01 -6.81
CA ARG A 226 -0.31 22.71 -8.09
C ARG A 226 1.17 23.12 -8.12
N HIS A 227 1.53 24.17 -7.39
CA HIS A 227 2.91 24.65 -7.28
C HIS A 227 3.80 23.74 -6.39
N LEU A 228 3.23 22.86 -5.60
CA LEU A 228 3.93 21.86 -4.76
C LEU A 228 3.97 20.48 -5.42
N VAL A 229 3.23 20.26 -6.48
CA VAL A 229 3.05 18.96 -7.10
C VAL A 229 3.75 18.90 -8.46
N LEU A 230 4.42 17.80 -8.71
CA LEU A 230 4.86 17.39 -10.03
C LEU A 230 4.22 16.05 -10.37
N ARG A 231 3.60 15.96 -11.54
CA ARG A 231 3.02 14.72 -12.04
C ARG A 231 3.98 14.09 -13.04
N LEU A 232 4.16 12.78 -12.91
CA LEU A 232 4.89 11.96 -13.86
C LEU A 232 4.01 10.77 -14.25
N GLU A 233 3.40 10.89 -15.41
CA GLU A 233 2.61 9.81 -15.99
C GLU A 233 3.55 8.82 -16.68
N ALA A 234 3.35 7.55 -16.43
CA ALA A 234 4.04 6.51 -17.19
C ALA A 234 2.99 5.77 -18.01
N PRO A 235 3.24 5.55 -19.31
CA PRO A 235 2.35 4.69 -20.07
C PRO A 235 2.27 3.34 -19.38
N PRO A 236 1.10 2.67 -19.37
CA PRO A 236 0.97 1.36 -18.79
C PRO A 236 2.04 0.45 -19.41
N PRO A 237 2.81 -0.26 -18.59
CA PRO A 237 3.95 -1.04 -19.09
C PRO A 237 3.55 -2.23 -19.97
N CYS A 238 2.30 -2.65 -19.86
CA CYS A 238 1.64 -3.69 -20.66
C CYS A 238 0.12 -3.58 -20.47
N ASP A 239 -0.62 -4.24 -21.34
CA ASP A 239 -2.08 -4.35 -21.21
C ASP A 239 -2.45 -5.19 -19.97
N VAL A 240 -3.57 -4.83 -19.34
CA VAL A 240 -4.14 -5.57 -18.21
C VAL A 240 -5.60 -5.88 -18.51
N THR A 241 -5.95 -7.16 -18.46
CA THR A 241 -7.32 -7.63 -18.64
C THR A 241 -7.89 -8.15 -17.33
N TYR A 242 -9.19 -7.96 -17.14
CA TYR A 242 -9.88 -8.35 -15.91
C TYR A 242 -11.00 -9.33 -16.24
N ARG A 243 -11.10 -10.41 -15.42
CA ARG A 243 -12.12 -11.44 -15.53
C ARG A 243 -12.68 -11.77 -14.16
N ASP A 244 -14.00 -11.84 -14.05
CA ASP A 244 -14.69 -12.33 -12.88
C ASP A 244 -15.08 -13.80 -13.07
N VAL A 245 -14.81 -14.60 -12.05
CA VAL A 245 -15.19 -16.00 -11.95
C VAL A 245 -16.01 -16.18 -10.68
N TYR A 246 -17.18 -16.79 -10.81
CA TYR A 246 -18.17 -16.85 -9.75
C TYR A 246 -18.13 -18.20 -9.03
N ALA A 247 -17.72 -18.18 -7.75
CA ALA A 247 -17.78 -19.32 -6.85
C ALA A 247 -19.19 -19.45 -6.28
N GLN A 248 -20.05 -20.16 -7.00
CA GLN A 248 -21.47 -20.31 -6.66
C GLN A 248 -21.64 -21.05 -5.33
N MET A 249 -22.45 -20.47 -4.45
CA MET A 249 -22.89 -21.10 -3.20
C MET A 249 -24.23 -21.76 -3.38
N GLY A 250 -24.46 -22.85 -2.63
CA GLY A 250 -25.80 -23.43 -2.52
C GLY A 250 -26.75 -22.59 -1.65
N ASP A 251 -28.05 -22.81 -1.76
CA ASP A 251 -29.06 -22.06 -1.01
C ASP A 251 -28.84 -22.14 0.52
N ALA A 252 -28.47 -23.31 1.03
CA ALA A 252 -28.18 -23.50 2.45
C ALA A 252 -26.97 -22.69 2.93
N GLU A 253 -25.92 -22.55 2.09
CA GLU A 253 -24.72 -21.76 2.39
C GLU A 253 -25.05 -20.26 2.38
N LEU A 254 -25.83 -19.79 1.38
CA LEU A 254 -26.27 -18.41 1.31
C LEU A 254 -27.20 -18.03 2.47
N GLU A 255 -28.09 -18.93 2.88
CA GLU A 255 -28.94 -18.71 4.04
C GLU A 255 -28.11 -18.66 5.34
N ALA A 256 -27.10 -19.53 5.50
CA ALA A 256 -26.17 -19.48 6.62
C ALA A 256 -25.37 -18.17 6.64
N TYR A 257 -24.93 -17.66 5.47
CA TYR A 257 -24.28 -16.36 5.35
C TYR A 257 -25.21 -15.21 5.78
N ARG A 258 -26.46 -15.22 5.34
CA ARG A 258 -27.45 -14.18 5.71
C ARG A 258 -27.72 -14.18 7.21
N ARG A 259 -27.87 -15.36 7.83
CA ARG A 259 -28.03 -15.49 9.29
C ARG A 259 -26.81 -14.97 10.03
N PHE A 260 -25.61 -15.33 9.59
CA PHE A 260 -24.36 -14.82 10.15
C PHE A 260 -24.27 -13.29 10.05
N LYS A 261 -24.56 -12.71 8.87
CA LYS A 261 -24.61 -11.27 8.67
C LYS A 261 -25.59 -10.61 9.63
N LYS A 262 -26.81 -11.13 9.75
CA LYS A 262 -27.83 -10.57 10.64
C LYS A 262 -27.41 -10.60 12.12
N SER A 263 -26.78 -11.66 12.58
CA SER A 263 -26.28 -11.75 13.96
C SER A 263 -25.16 -10.76 14.23
N MET A 264 -24.21 -10.58 13.30
CA MET A 264 -23.12 -9.60 13.42
C MET A 264 -23.61 -8.15 13.43
N VAL A 265 -24.59 -7.83 12.58
CA VAL A 265 -25.19 -6.49 12.55
C VAL A 265 -25.93 -6.21 13.86
N ALA A 266 -26.70 -7.17 14.40
CA ALA A 266 -27.41 -7.02 15.67
C ALA A 266 -26.43 -6.83 16.86
N GLU A 267 -25.30 -7.55 16.87
CA GLU A 267 -24.25 -7.38 17.89
C GLU A 267 -23.67 -5.96 17.88
N ILE A 268 -23.49 -5.38 16.69
CA ILE A 268 -22.94 -4.03 16.54
C ILE A 268 -23.98 -2.96 16.87
N GLN A 269 -25.24 -3.13 16.46
CA GLN A 269 -26.32 -2.18 16.73
C GLN A 269 -26.63 -2.04 18.23
N GLY A 270 -26.33 -3.05 19.04
CA GLY A 270 -26.42 -3.00 20.49
C GLY A 270 -25.30 -2.21 21.18
N ARG A 271 -24.30 -1.69 20.43
CA ARG A 271 -23.16 -0.95 20.94
C ARG A 271 -22.99 0.37 20.13
N GLU A 272 -22.17 1.30 20.64
CA GLU A 272 -21.79 2.48 19.89
C GLU A 272 -21.07 2.10 18.59
N ILE A 273 -21.62 2.49 17.43
CA ILE A 273 -21.06 2.14 16.12
C ILE A 273 -19.85 3.02 15.87
N THR A 274 -18.67 2.41 15.85
CA THR A 274 -17.41 3.06 15.50
C THR A 274 -16.94 2.61 14.11
N ALA A 275 -16.08 3.39 13.47
CA ALA A 275 -15.43 2.98 12.21
C ALA A 275 -14.62 1.67 12.36
N VAL A 276 -14.14 1.39 13.56
CA VAL A 276 -13.41 0.15 13.89
C VAL A 276 -14.35 -1.05 13.89
N SER A 277 -15.53 -0.94 14.54
CA SER A 277 -16.53 -2.01 14.56
C SER A 277 -17.10 -2.32 13.17
N ALA A 278 -17.27 -1.29 12.34
CA ALA A 278 -17.74 -1.42 10.98
C ALA A 278 -16.70 -2.11 10.07
N GLY A 279 -15.42 -1.73 10.18
CA GLY A 279 -14.33 -2.41 9.46
C GLY A 279 -14.17 -3.89 9.86
N ALA A 280 -14.38 -4.20 11.14
CA ALA A 280 -14.36 -5.56 11.65
C ALA A 280 -15.51 -6.42 11.07
N LEU A 281 -16.71 -5.81 10.90
CA LEU A 281 -17.84 -6.47 10.25
C LEU A 281 -17.50 -6.89 8.82
N VAL A 282 -17.01 -5.94 8.00
CA VAL A 282 -16.62 -6.23 6.61
C VAL A 282 -15.57 -7.33 6.56
N ALA A 283 -14.55 -7.30 7.44
CA ALA A 283 -13.52 -8.34 7.50
C ALA A 283 -14.11 -9.72 7.84
N LYS A 284 -15.03 -9.81 8.82
CA LYS A 284 -15.69 -11.07 9.18
C LYS A 284 -16.57 -11.62 8.05
N LEU A 285 -17.33 -10.75 7.39
CA LEU A 285 -18.16 -11.14 6.24
C LEU A 285 -17.32 -11.61 5.04
N ALA A 286 -16.21 -10.94 4.76
CA ALA A 286 -15.27 -11.34 3.70
C ALA A 286 -14.55 -12.66 4.03
N ALA A 287 -14.21 -12.90 5.30
CA ALA A 287 -13.64 -14.17 5.74
C ALA A 287 -14.62 -15.33 5.49
N TRP A 288 -15.89 -15.14 5.89
CA TRP A 288 -16.94 -16.13 5.65
C TRP A 288 -17.14 -16.40 4.15
N ALA A 289 -17.26 -15.35 3.34
CA ALA A 289 -17.37 -15.46 1.88
C ALA A 289 -16.16 -16.16 1.23
N SER A 290 -15.01 -16.12 1.89
CA SER A 290 -13.79 -16.82 1.48
C SER A 290 -13.68 -18.26 2.02
N GLY A 291 -14.71 -18.75 2.72
CA GLY A 291 -14.80 -20.12 3.22
C GLY A 291 -14.12 -20.36 4.57
N GLY A 292 -13.90 -19.31 5.37
CA GLY A 292 -13.32 -19.48 6.71
C GLY A 292 -13.83 -18.45 7.71
N GLN A 293 -13.84 -18.81 8.97
CA GLN A 293 -14.19 -17.95 10.09
C GLN A 293 -13.26 -18.21 11.26
N TYR A 294 -12.61 -17.15 11.77
CA TYR A 294 -11.82 -17.25 12.99
C TYR A 294 -12.73 -17.24 14.20
N CYS A 295 -12.64 -18.29 15.02
CA CYS A 295 -13.30 -18.35 16.33
C CYS A 295 -12.36 -17.78 17.39
N THR A 296 -12.87 -16.83 18.16
CA THR A 296 -12.16 -16.20 19.29
C THR A 296 -12.79 -16.62 20.61
N ASP A 297 -12.87 -17.92 20.89
CA ASP A 297 -13.07 -18.37 22.26
C ASP A 297 -11.71 -18.37 22.97
N ALA A 298 -11.71 -17.98 24.25
CA ALA A 298 -10.56 -17.48 25.00
C ALA A 298 -9.28 -18.36 24.97
N ASP A 299 -9.37 -19.61 24.56
CA ASP A 299 -8.24 -20.55 24.58
C ASP A 299 -7.98 -21.31 23.26
N ILE A 300 -8.84 -21.19 22.24
CA ILE A 300 -8.69 -21.96 20.99
C ILE A 300 -8.82 -21.02 19.79
N ARG A 301 -7.69 -20.80 19.08
CA ARG A 301 -7.67 -20.14 17.76
C ARG A 301 -8.00 -21.18 16.69
N GLU A 302 -9.25 -21.54 16.57
CA GLU A 302 -9.71 -22.47 15.55
C GLU A 302 -10.33 -21.70 14.38
N THR A 303 -10.12 -22.22 13.15
CA THR A 303 -10.77 -21.68 11.96
C THR A 303 -11.87 -22.64 11.54
N VAL A 304 -13.12 -22.22 11.66
CA VAL A 304 -14.27 -22.97 11.14
C VAL A 304 -14.33 -22.78 9.63
N ARG A 305 -14.62 -23.86 8.91
CA ARG A 305 -14.68 -23.90 7.44
C ARG A 305 -16.12 -24.10 6.98
N PRO A 306 -16.93 -23.03 6.79
CA PRO A 306 -18.33 -23.14 6.38
C PRO A 306 -18.52 -23.71 4.99
N HIS A 307 -17.60 -23.47 4.08
CA HIS A 307 -17.60 -23.99 2.70
C HIS A 307 -16.20 -23.91 2.08
N CYS A 308 -16.05 -24.45 0.86
CA CYS A 308 -14.79 -24.45 0.11
C CYS A 308 -14.93 -23.93 -1.35
N ARG A 309 -16.01 -23.21 -1.65
CA ARG A 309 -16.41 -22.84 -3.01
C ARG A 309 -15.31 -22.09 -3.78
N LYS A 310 -14.63 -21.14 -3.17
CA LYS A 310 -13.51 -20.44 -3.81
C LYS A 310 -12.30 -21.33 -4.05
N ARG A 311 -12.01 -22.27 -3.13
CA ARG A 311 -10.96 -23.27 -3.33
C ARG A 311 -11.26 -24.17 -4.52
N ASP A 312 -12.51 -24.65 -4.62
CA ASP A 312 -12.92 -25.55 -5.67
C ASP A 312 -12.86 -24.84 -7.03
N GLU A 313 -13.26 -23.57 -7.10
CA GLU A 313 -13.15 -22.75 -8.29
C GLU A 313 -11.68 -22.46 -8.66
N LEU A 314 -10.83 -22.16 -7.67
CA LEU A 314 -9.38 -22.02 -7.89
C LEU A 314 -8.79 -23.32 -8.47
N THR A 315 -9.20 -24.46 -7.93
CA THR A 315 -8.74 -25.78 -8.44
C THR A 315 -9.11 -25.95 -9.91
N ARG A 316 -10.34 -25.58 -10.28
CA ARG A 316 -10.81 -25.64 -11.68
C ARG A 316 -9.99 -24.75 -12.60
N ILE A 317 -9.70 -23.50 -12.17
CA ILE A 317 -8.87 -22.56 -12.94
C ILE A 317 -7.46 -23.13 -13.11
N LEU A 318 -6.82 -23.55 -12.03
CA LEU A 318 -5.45 -24.07 -12.06
C LEU A 318 -5.32 -25.35 -12.89
N ALA A 319 -6.34 -26.19 -12.94
CA ALA A 319 -6.36 -27.40 -13.75
C ALA A 319 -6.55 -27.11 -15.26
N SER A 320 -7.32 -26.07 -15.60
CA SER A 320 -7.62 -25.72 -16.99
C SER A 320 -6.57 -24.81 -17.64
N GLU A 321 -5.84 -24.03 -16.86
CA GLU A 321 -4.91 -23.02 -17.37
C GLU A 321 -3.46 -23.47 -17.22
N ARG A 322 -2.67 -23.27 -18.27
CA ARG A 322 -1.23 -23.57 -18.29
C ARG A 322 -0.43 -22.36 -17.80
N GLY A 323 0.78 -22.63 -17.30
CA GLY A 323 1.74 -21.62 -16.86
C GLY A 323 1.57 -21.17 -15.40
N PRO A 324 2.42 -20.24 -14.97
CA PRO A 324 2.47 -19.80 -13.59
C PRO A 324 1.35 -18.82 -13.21
N HIS A 325 0.89 -18.90 -11.95
CA HIS A 325 -0.15 -18.06 -11.40
C HIS A 325 0.30 -17.44 -10.08
N LEU A 326 0.22 -16.12 -9.98
CA LEU A 326 0.36 -15.39 -8.72
C LEU A 326 -1.02 -15.29 -8.06
N VAL A 327 -1.19 -15.97 -6.92
CA VAL A 327 -2.47 -16.05 -6.22
C VAL A 327 -2.44 -15.16 -4.99
N PHE A 328 -3.25 -14.11 -4.98
CA PHE A 328 -3.40 -13.24 -3.82
C PHE A 328 -4.49 -13.75 -2.89
N TYR A 329 -4.14 -13.84 -1.60
CA TYR A 329 -5.04 -14.17 -0.51
C TYR A 329 -5.08 -13.04 0.53
N TRP A 330 -6.16 -12.95 1.30
CA TRP A 330 -6.29 -11.97 2.37
C TRP A 330 -6.21 -12.62 3.76
N PHE A 331 -6.77 -13.81 3.91
CA PHE A 331 -6.84 -14.54 5.17
C PHE A 331 -5.82 -15.69 5.19
N ASN A 332 -5.14 -15.90 6.33
CA ASN A 332 -4.11 -16.93 6.44
C ASN A 332 -4.63 -18.35 6.17
N PHE A 333 -5.88 -18.65 6.53
CA PHE A 333 -6.48 -19.95 6.21
C PHE A 333 -6.58 -20.24 4.70
N SER A 334 -6.61 -19.19 3.88
CA SER A 334 -6.64 -19.36 2.41
C SER A 334 -5.31 -19.88 1.84
N ILE A 335 -4.21 -19.82 2.59
CA ILE A 335 -2.93 -20.42 2.16
C ILE A 335 -3.08 -21.92 1.94
N ASP A 336 -3.77 -22.60 2.87
CA ASP A 336 -4.03 -24.04 2.78
C ASP A 336 -4.97 -24.38 1.63
N ASP A 337 -5.92 -23.48 1.31
CA ASP A 337 -6.79 -23.61 0.15
C ASP A 337 -6.01 -23.54 -1.15
N VAL A 338 -5.11 -22.54 -1.29
CA VAL A 338 -4.25 -22.38 -2.47
C VAL A 338 -3.33 -23.58 -2.63
N LYS A 339 -2.70 -24.02 -1.52
CA LYS A 339 -1.84 -25.21 -1.52
C LYS A 339 -2.59 -26.46 -1.94
N SER A 340 -3.80 -26.66 -1.41
CA SER A 340 -4.65 -27.81 -1.75
C SER A 340 -5.09 -27.77 -3.21
N ALA A 341 -5.48 -26.60 -3.74
CA ALA A 341 -5.84 -26.41 -5.13
C ALA A 341 -4.67 -26.67 -6.09
N ALA A 342 -3.47 -26.16 -5.76
CA ALA A 342 -2.27 -26.39 -6.55
C ALA A 342 -1.91 -27.89 -6.58
N ARG A 343 -1.98 -28.56 -5.43
CA ARG A 343 -1.75 -30.04 -5.35
C ARG A 343 -2.74 -30.81 -6.20
N ALA A 344 -4.04 -30.47 -6.12
CA ALA A 344 -5.09 -31.13 -6.92
C ALA A 344 -4.87 -30.90 -8.42
N ALA A 345 -4.37 -29.74 -8.84
CA ALA A 345 -4.01 -29.41 -10.20
C ALA A 345 -2.62 -29.96 -10.63
N ARG A 346 -1.91 -30.67 -9.75
CA ARG A 346 -0.56 -31.21 -9.97
C ARG A 346 0.47 -30.13 -10.32
N LYS A 347 0.37 -28.96 -9.66
CA LYS A 347 1.26 -27.81 -9.83
C LYS A 347 2.16 -27.62 -8.61
N SER A 348 3.40 -27.17 -8.83
CA SER A 348 4.32 -26.75 -7.78
C SER A 348 3.75 -25.54 -7.05
N PHE A 349 4.00 -25.45 -5.72
CA PHE A 349 3.45 -24.40 -4.86
C PHE A 349 4.53 -23.80 -3.97
N ALA A 350 4.55 -22.48 -3.87
CA ALA A 350 5.26 -21.75 -2.84
C ALA A 350 4.40 -20.63 -2.26
N CYS A 351 4.60 -20.32 -0.99
CA CYS A 351 4.02 -19.14 -0.35
C CYS A 351 5.11 -18.09 -0.15
N PHE A 352 4.90 -16.89 -0.66
CA PHE A 352 5.87 -15.80 -0.50
C PHE A 352 6.07 -15.46 0.98
N ASP A 353 7.32 -15.45 1.39
CA ASP A 353 7.77 -14.99 2.71
C ASP A 353 8.99 -14.06 2.52
N ALA A 354 8.91 -12.86 3.09
CA ALA A 354 9.99 -11.86 2.99
C ALA A 354 11.32 -12.32 3.63
N ARG A 355 11.29 -13.36 4.48
CA ARG A 355 12.49 -14.00 5.07
C ARG A 355 13.19 -14.94 4.09
N HIS A 356 12.52 -15.34 3.02
CA HIS A 356 12.94 -16.29 2.01
C HIS A 356 12.96 -15.65 0.62
N PRO A 357 13.93 -14.73 0.34
CA PRO A 357 14.02 -14.04 -0.94
C PRO A 357 14.25 -14.98 -2.14
N GLU A 358 14.82 -16.18 -1.90
CA GLU A 358 15.03 -17.22 -2.90
C GLU A 358 13.75 -17.68 -3.59
N ILE A 359 12.58 -17.54 -2.95
CA ILE A 359 11.27 -17.83 -3.55
C ILE A 359 11.00 -16.92 -4.75
N VAL A 360 11.41 -15.65 -4.68
CA VAL A 360 11.26 -14.69 -5.78
C VAL A 360 12.16 -15.07 -6.96
N ASP A 361 13.37 -15.54 -6.69
CA ASP A 361 14.30 -15.97 -7.71
C ASP A 361 13.78 -17.24 -8.40
N ALA A 362 13.31 -18.24 -7.63
CA ALA A 362 12.71 -19.46 -8.15
C ALA A 362 11.43 -19.18 -8.97
N TRP A 363 10.58 -18.22 -8.51
CA TRP A 363 9.44 -17.76 -9.28
C TRP A 363 9.86 -17.16 -10.64
N ASN A 364 10.83 -16.26 -10.63
CA ASN A 364 11.32 -15.59 -11.83
C ASN A 364 12.12 -16.54 -12.77
N ALA A 365 12.63 -17.67 -12.25
CA ALA A 365 13.23 -18.74 -13.02
C ALA A 365 12.19 -19.70 -13.64
N GLY A 366 10.90 -19.58 -13.27
CA GLY A 366 9.82 -20.44 -13.76
C GLY A 366 9.76 -21.81 -13.07
N GLU A 367 10.34 -21.95 -11.89
CA GLU A 367 10.35 -23.19 -11.11
C GLU A 367 9.08 -23.38 -10.25
N ILE A 368 8.29 -22.32 -10.10
CA ILE A 368 7.06 -22.29 -9.30
C ILE A 368 5.85 -22.03 -10.19
N ASP A 369 4.92 -22.99 -10.25
CA ASP A 369 3.67 -22.84 -10.99
C ASP A 369 2.64 -21.98 -10.27
N VAL A 370 2.58 -22.07 -8.93
CA VAL A 370 1.61 -21.33 -8.12
C VAL A 370 2.32 -20.67 -6.94
N MET A 371 2.38 -19.36 -6.97
CA MET A 371 2.91 -18.57 -5.85
C MET A 371 1.77 -17.87 -5.13
N ALA A 372 1.55 -18.21 -3.86
CA ALA A 372 0.62 -17.49 -2.99
C ALA A 372 1.32 -16.29 -2.33
N ALA A 373 0.64 -15.14 -2.28
CA ALA A 373 1.16 -13.95 -1.64
C ALA A 373 0.06 -13.13 -0.95
N HIS A 374 0.37 -12.55 0.21
CA HIS A 374 -0.50 -11.55 0.81
C HIS A 374 -0.23 -10.18 0.15
N PRO A 375 -1.25 -9.41 -0.27
CA PRO A 375 -1.05 -8.18 -1.03
C PRO A 375 -0.23 -7.12 -0.27
N GLN A 376 -0.32 -7.06 1.06
CA GLN A 376 0.53 -6.17 1.86
C GLN A 376 2.01 -6.58 1.83
N SER A 377 2.30 -7.87 1.81
CA SER A 377 3.69 -8.38 1.74
C SER A 377 4.25 -8.26 0.32
N ALA A 378 3.46 -8.56 -0.69
CA ALA A 378 3.83 -8.41 -2.09
C ALA A 378 3.90 -6.95 -2.54
N GLY A 379 3.16 -6.04 -1.87
CA GLY A 379 3.22 -4.59 -2.09
C GLY A 379 4.62 -3.98 -1.88
N MET A 380 5.56 -4.73 -1.36
CA MET A 380 6.87 -4.28 -0.91
C MET A 380 7.98 -4.36 -1.96
N GLY A 381 7.77 -3.81 -3.16
CA GLY A 381 8.86 -3.58 -4.12
C GLY A 381 9.33 -4.80 -4.92
N LEU A 382 8.66 -5.95 -4.82
CA LEU A 382 9.05 -7.18 -5.51
C LEU A 382 8.97 -7.05 -7.03
N ASN A 383 9.93 -7.65 -7.72
CA ASN A 383 9.97 -7.77 -9.17
C ASN A 383 9.55 -9.20 -9.54
N LEU A 384 8.27 -9.39 -9.88
CA LEU A 384 7.70 -10.71 -10.17
C LEU A 384 7.33 -10.91 -11.65
N GLN A 385 7.51 -9.89 -12.48
CA GLN A 385 7.06 -9.85 -13.87
C GLN A 385 7.73 -10.86 -14.80
N ARG A 386 8.88 -11.46 -14.41
CA ARG A 386 9.55 -12.46 -15.21
C ARG A 386 8.96 -13.86 -15.04
N GLY A 387 8.42 -14.15 -13.85
CA GLY A 387 7.91 -15.47 -13.51
C GLY A 387 6.51 -15.75 -14.06
N GLY A 388 5.74 -14.72 -14.47
CA GLY A 388 4.40 -14.95 -15.00
C GLY A 388 3.66 -13.67 -15.36
N HIS A 389 2.43 -13.85 -15.86
CA HIS A 389 1.54 -12.75 -16.26
C HIS A 389 0.09 -12.97 -15.79
N ARG A 390 -0.18 -14.00 -14.97
CA ARG A 390 -1.52 -14.29 -14.45
C ARG A 390 -1.62 -14.04 -12.97
N ILE A 391 -2.63 -13.27 -12.58
CA ILE A 391 -2.99 -12.96 -11.19
C ILE A 391 -4.35 -13.57 -10.91
N ILE A 392 -4.48 -14.26 -9.77
CA ILE A 392 -5.76 -14.73 -9.25
C ILE A 392 -5.98 -14.13 -7.86
N TRP A 393 -7.13 -13.52 -7.64
CA TRP A 393 -7.56 -13.05 -6.34
C TRP A 393 -8.54 -14.02 -5.71
N MET A 394 -8.11 -14.69 -4.64
CA MET A 394 -9.01 -15.49 -3.78
C MET A 394 -9.94 -14.60 -2.97
N THR A 395 -9.43 -13.47 -2.50
CA THR A 395 -10.18 -12.45 -1.78
C THR A 395 -9.61 -11.10 -2.16
N CYS A 396 -10.44 -10.23 -2.73
CA CYS A 396 -10.03 -8.89 -3.10
C CYS A 396 -9.89 -8.00 -1.86
N PRO A 397 -8.89 -7.12 -1.79
CA PRO A 397 -8.81 -6.10 -0.76
C PRO A 397 -9.88 -5.03 -1.01
N TRP A 398 -10.37 -4.39 0.05
CA TRP A 398 -11.22 -3.19 -0.08
C TRP A 398 -10.42 -1.90 -0.33
N SER A 399 -9.09 -1.99 -0.39
CA SER A 399 -8.18 -0.88 -0.68
C SER A 399 -7.78 -0.90 -2.15
N SER A 400 -8.22 0.10 -2.92
CA SER A 400 -7.81 0.28 -4.32
C SER A 400 -6.30 0.47 -4.45
N GLU A 401 -5.65 1.08 -3.45
CA GLU A 401 -4.20 1.24 -3.41
C GLU A 401 -3.48 -0.12 -3.36
N LEU A 402 -3.88 -1.00 -2.42
CA LEU A 402 -3.29 -2.34 -2.33
C LEU A 402 -3.58 -3.19 -3.57
N TRP A 403 -4.77 -3.03 -4.16
CA TRP A 403 -5.11 -3.66 -5.43
C TRP A 403 -4.17 -3.25 -6.55
N LEU A 404 -4.01 -1.95 -6.78
CA LEU A 404 -3.12 -1.41 -7.83
C LEU A 404 -1.66 -1.80 -7.58
N GLN A 405 -1.20 -1.72 -6.34
CA GLN A 405 0.16 -2.13 -5.96
C GLN A 405 0.42 -3.60 -6.25
N ALA A 406 -0.52 -4.47 -5.97
CA ALA A 406 -0.40 -5.91 -6.22
C ALA A 406 -0.41 -6.24 -7.72
N VAL A 407 -1.31 -5.63 -8.51
CA VAL A 407 -1.35 -5.81 -9.96
C VAL A 407 -0.05 -5.33 -10.61
N ALA A 408 0.49 -4.20 -10.15
CA ALA A 408 1.75 -3.65 -10.63
C ALA A 408 3.00 -4.52 -10.31
N ARG A 409 2.86 -5.65 -9.62
CA ARG A 409 3.97 -6.61 -9.45
C ARG A 409 4.24 -7.40 -10.72
N LEU A 410 3.19 -7.69 -11.50
CA LEU A 410 3.32 -8.33 -12.82
C LEU A 410 3.17 -7.30 -13.96
N ALA A 411 2.22 -6.36 -13.86
CA ALA A 411 2.04 -5.27 -14.82
C ALA A 411 3.12 -4.20 -14.64
N ARG A 412 4.34 -4.52 -15.03
CA ARG A 412 5.53 -3.70 -14.81
C ARG A 412 6.43 -3.67 -16.03
N ARG A 413 7.30 -2.66 -16.13
CA ARG A 413 8.27 -2.53 -17.23
C ARG A 413 9.10 -3.82 -17.40
N GLY A 414 9.10 -4.37 -18.58
CA GLY A 414 9.73 -5.66 -18.89
C GLY A 414 8.79 -6.85 -18.87
N GLN A 415 7.50 -6.66 -18.61
CA GLN A 415 6.47 -7.67 -18.89
C GLN A 415 6.24 -7.77 -20.40
N ALA A 416 6.35 -8.97 -20.94
CA ALA A 416 6.22 -9.24 -22.38
C ALA A 416 4.79 -9.64 -22.78
N HIS A 417 3.92 -9.90 -21.81
CA HIS A 417 2.57 -10.43 -22.05
C HIS A 417 1.52 -9.49 -21.43
N THR A 418 0.29 -9.56 -21.96
CA THR A 418 -0.88 -8.97 -21.30
C THR A 418 -1.05 -9.62 -19.92
N VAL A 419 -1.18 -8.83 -18.88
CA VAL A 419 -1.45 -9.33 -17.53
C VAL A 419 -2.92 -9.65 -17.37
N GLU A 420 -3.22 -10.91 -17.09
CA GLU A 420 -4.58 -11.40 -16.87
C GLU A 420 -4.89 -11.42 -15.36
N VAL A 421 -5.91 -10.66 -14.94
CA VAL A 421 -6.34 -10.58 -13.55
C VAL A 421 -7.69 -11.25 -13.38
N THR A 422 -7.72 -12.38 -12.71
CA THR A 422 -8.93 -13.12 -12.38
C THR A 422 -9.36 -12.87 -10.93
N ARG A 423 -10.63 -12.51 -10.71
CA ARG A 423 -11.22 -12.36 -9.37
C ARG A 423 -12.19 -13.51 -9.12
N ILE A 424 -12.03 -14.23 -8.01
CA ILE A 424 -12.99 -15.26 -7.59
C ILE A 424 -13.97 -14.58 -6.63
N ILE A 425 -15.20 -14.45 -7.09
CA ILE A 425 -16.28 -13.72 -6.38
C ILE A 425 -17.33 -14.74 -5.93
N ALA A 426 -17.75 -14.63 -4.67
CA ALA A 426 -18.89 -15.37 -4.14
C ALA A 426 -20.17 -14.54 -4.30
N PRO A 427 -21.08 -14.87 -5.22
CA PRO A 427 -22.29 -14.12 -5.47
C PRO A 427 -23.22 -14.07 -4.24
N GLY A 428 -23.95 -12.96 -4.07
CA GLY A 428 -24.85 -12.77 -2.94
C GLY A 428 -24.14 -12.46 -1.61
N THR A 429 -22.83 -12.19 -1.65
CA THR A 429 -22.03 -11.86 -0.46
C THR A 429 -21.39 -10.47 -0.57
N ILE A 430 -20.58 -10.13 0.45
CA ILE A 430 -19.80 -8.89 0.48
C ILE A 430 -18.81 -8.77 -0.70
N ASP A 431 -18.41 -9.87 -1.31
CA ASP A 431 -17.43 -9.87 -2.41
C ASP A 431 -17.89 -9.05 -3.63
N GLU A 432 -19.18 -9.12 -3.98
CA GLU A 432 -19.72 -8.31 -5.07
C GLU A 432 -19.57 -6.82 -4.80
N ARG A 433 -19.84 -6.42 -3.55
CA ARG A 433 -19.71 -5.02 -3.15
C ARG A 433 -18.27 -4.55 -3.12
N ILE A 434 -17.33 -5.39 -2.65
CA ILE A 434 -15.89 -5.12 -2.72
C ILE A 434 -15.44 -4.96 -4.17
N SER A 435 -15.93 -5.83 -5.06
CA SER A 435 -15.63 -5.75 -6.50
C SER A 435 -16.09 -4.41 -7.12
N HIS A 436 -17.25 -3.90 -6.70
CA HIS A 436 -17.77 -2.60 -7.15
C HIS A 436 -16.94 -1.42 -6.62
N VAL A 437 -16.43 -1.49 -5.39
CA VAL A 437 -15.51 -0.49 -4.83
C VAL A 437 -14.23 -0.42 -5.65
N LEU A 438 -13.64 -1.57 -5.98
CA LEU A 438 -12.43 -1.64 -6.80
C LEU A 438 -12.64 -1.14 -8.23
N GLY A 439 -13.86 -1.26 -8.75
CA GLY A 439 -14.26 -0.70 -10.04
C GLY A 439 -14.57 0.80 -10.00
N GLY A 440 -14.37 1.47 -8.87
CA GLY A 440 -14.67 2.91 -8.71
C GLY A 440 -16.15 3.25 -8.71
N LYS A 441 -17.05 2.25 -8.59
CA LYS A 441 -18.51 2.43 -8.65
C LYS A 441 -19.15 2.78 -7.31
N ILE A 442 -18.47 2.46 -6.18
CA ILE A 442 -18.95 2.68 -4.82
C ILE A 442 -17.81 3.17 -3.95
N ASP A 443 -18.08 4.14 -3.08
CA ASP A 443 -17.15 4.55 -2.01
C ASP A 443 -17.05 3.44 -0.95
N ALA A 444 -15.84 3.09 -0.53
CA ALA A 444 -15.61 2.09 0.51
C ALA A 444 -16.31 2.41 1.84
N GLN A 445 -16.47 3.70 2.20
CA GLN A 445 -17.24 4.11 3.38
C GLN A 445 -18.73 3.86 3.21
N LYS A 446 -19.28 4.11 2.00
CA LYS A 446 -20.69 3.84 1.70
C LYS A 446 -20.97 2.34 1.79
N LEU A 447 -20.06 1.49 1.30
CA LEU A 447 -20.17 0.04 1.46
C LEU A 447 -20.36 -0.37 2.93
N ILE A 448 -19.50 0.16 3.83
CA ILE A 448 -19.55 -0.15 5.26
C ILE A 448 -20.88 0.29 5.88
N LEU A 449 -21.36 1.49 5.54
CA LEU A 449 -22.61 2.03 6.08
C LEU A 449 -23.85 1.26 5.59
N ASP A 450 -23.86 0.85 4.33
CA ASP A 450 -24.95 0.05 3.76
C ASP A 450 -25.01 -1.34 4.40
N GLU A 451 -23.86 -1.95 4.72
CA GLU A 451 -23.82 -3.22 5.46
C GLU A 451 -24.40 -3.10 6.87
N LEU A 452 -24.16 -1.98 7.55
CA LEU A 452 -24.70 -1.72 8.90
C LEU A 452 -26.19 -1.46 8.92
N LYS A 453 -26.76 -0.91 7.85
CA LYS A 453 -28.20 -0.66 7.72
C LYS A 453 -29.01 -1.91 7.37
N GLY A 454 -28.32 -3.03 7.12
CA GLY A 454 -28.97 -4.31 6.86
C GLY A 454 -29.45 -4.49 5.43
N GLY A 455 -28.83 -3.75 4.46
CA GLY A 455 -29.04 -3.66 3.02
C GLY A 455 -29.97 -4.60 2.37
#